data_a44e7990ef715494d9bce962f3f24eba
#
_entry.id   a44e7990ef715494d9bce962f3f24eba
#
_cell.length_a   1.000
_cell.length_b   1.000
_cell.length_c   1.000
_cell.angle_alpha   90.00
_cell.angle_beta   90.00
_cell.angle_gamma   90.00
#
_symmetry.space_group_name_H-M   'P 1'
#
loop_
_entity.id
_entity.type
_entity.pdbx_description
1 polymer ?
#
loop_
_entity_poly.entity_id
_entity_poly.type
_entity_poly.pdbx_seq_one_letter_code
_entity_poly.pdbx_strand_id
1 'polypeptide(L)'
;MRRSLRLASFWHARRWLAATLCAGALLAQQPTVFRANVNLVRVVATVKTLAGQTVGTLGKDEFEVYDNGVQQQVAVFEHQTEQALSVVLMVDTSGSTAKELKYEADSSSRFFHALLGEGNLEDSAALFTFNWEIREQQPFTRDLKALDARLKLMHGEAGTAMYDAVYLGARRLEPRQGRKVIVVVTDGGDTVSKFTVHQALEAAQLADAVIYAIVVMPITNDAGRNTGGEHALDFMASGTGGRCFLPSVGTELDKAFTSIITELRTQYLLGFYPKDVPLNKDRFHKLEVRVTRPDLRVSARNGYYGEVEGGRGGSPEDRVTVSPDRQLKKKR
;
A
#
# COMPACT_ATOMS: atom_id res chain seq x y z
N MET A 1 100.71 16.86 -0.49
CA MET A 1 100.36 15.96 -1.62
C MET A 1 99.26 15.02 -1.22
N ARG A 2 98.08 15.23 -1.84
CA ARG A 2 97.11 14.25 -2.35
C ARG A 2 96.58 13.10 -1.46
N ARG A 3 95.29 13.17 -1.35
CA ARG A 3 94.24 12.16 -1.45
C ARG A 3 93.82 11.45 -0.18
N SER A 4 92.59 11.80 0.30
CA SER A 4 91.55 10.83 0.57
C SER A 4 90.23 11.53 1.01
N LEU A 5 89.52 12.04 0.05
CA LEU A 5 88.14 12.38 0.17
C LEU A 5 87.39 11.42 -0.76
N ARG A 6 86.60 10.54 -0.24
CA ARG A 6 85.41 9.91 -0.87
C ARG A 6 85.12 8.54 -0.23
N LEU A 7 84.43 8.53 0.89
CA LEU A 7 83.76 7.29 1.37
C LEU A 7 82.62 7.57 2.39
N ALA A 8 82.14 8.82 2.47
CA ALA A 8 81.10 9.16 3.46
C ALA A 8 79.68 9.39 2.84
N SER A 9 79.47 9.31 1.51
CA SER A 9 78.19 9.67 0.89
C SER A 9 77.25 8.51 0.54
N PHE A 10 77.69 7.25 0.74
CA PHE A 10 76.86 6.08 0.37
C PHE A 10 76.00 5.51 1.50
N TRP A 11 76.24 5.91 2.78
CA TRP A 11 75.51 5.36 3.92
C TRP A 11 74.24 6.15 4.27
N HIS A 12 74.15 7.39 3.85
CA HIS A 12 72.92 8.19 4.12
C HIS A 12 71.78 7.94 3.14
N ALA A 13 72.09 7.58 1.87
CA ALA A 13 71.05 7.28 0.88
C ALA A 13 70.24 6.00 1.15
N ARG A 14 70.85 4.99 1.81
CA ARG A 14 70.15 3.75 2.16
C ARG A 14 69.20 3.86 3.36
N ARG A 15 69.36 4.85 4.22
CA ARG A 15 68.50 5.08 5.40
C ARG A 15 67.23 5.83 5.04
N TRP A 16 67.23 6.63 3.98
CA TRP A 16 66.04 7.35 3.53
C TRP A 16 65.10 6.49 2.66
N LEU A 17 65.61 5.48 1.97
CA LEU A 17 64.78 4.55 1.19
C LEU A 17 64.04 3.54 2.07
N ALA A 18 64.54 3.21 3.24
CA ALA A 18 63.83 2.31 4.19
C ALA A 18 62.74 3.04 4.99
N ALA A 19 62.86 4.35 5.22
CA ALA A 19 61.87 5.14 5.93
C ALA A 19 60.65 5.48 5.07
N THR A 20 60.78 5.58 3.73
CA THR A 20 59.68 5.84 2.81
C THR A 20 58.84 4.61 2.49
N LEU A 21 59.34 3.39 2.64
CA LEU A 21 58.54 2.16 2.45
C LEU A 21 57.66 1.82 3.65
N CYS A 22 57.99 2.26 4.88
CA CYS A 22 57.14 2.03 6.07
C CYS A 22 55.99 3.05 6.21
N ALA A 23 56.07 4.22 5.56
CA ALA A 23 54.97 5.21 5.63
C ALA A 23 53.83 4.93 4.65
N GLY A 24 54.05 4.05 3.65
CA GLY A 24 52.99 3.68 2.67
C GLY A 24 52.04 2.58 3.12
N ALA A 25 52.36 1.86 4.23
CA ALA A 25 51.52 0.72 4.67
C ALA A 25 50.45 1.06 5.71
N LEU A 26 50.36 2.33 6.16
CA LEU A 26 49.39 2.75 7.19
C LEU A 26 48.13 3.44 6.63
N LEU A 27 47.97 3.55 5.30
CA LEU A 27 46.84 4.25 4.70
C LEU A 27 45.76 3.34 4.10
N ALA A 28 45.77 2.04 4.38
CA ALA A 28 44.85 1.07 3.74
C ALA A 28 43.95 0.31 4.73
N GLN A 29 43.55 0.93 5.82
CA GLN A 29 42.40 0.41 6.60
C GLN A 29 41.35 1.50 6.73
N GLN A 30 40.67 1.80 5.62
CA GLN A 30 39.36 2.41 5.72
C GLN A 30 38.40 1.34 6.27
N PRO A 31 37.73 1.58 7.40
CA PRO A 31 36.70 0.68 7.85
C PRO A 31 35.65 0.60 6.73
N THR A 32 35.47 -0.60 6.18
CA THR A 32 34.34 -0.88 5.29
C THR A 32 33.07 -0.67 6.11
N VAL A 33 32.48 0.52 6.04
CA VAL A 33 31.18 0.79 6.61
C VAL A 33 30.19 0.02 5.74
N PHE A 34 29.82 -1.17 6.17
CA PHE A 34 28.66 -1.87 5.65
C PHE A 34 27.44 -1.02 6.01
N ARG A 35 26.97 -0.22 5.08
CA ARG A 35 25.66 0.39 5.16
C ARG A 35 24.66 -0.69 4.75
N ALA A 36 24.21 -1.49 5.69
CA ALA A 36 22.99 -2.25 5.52
C ALA A 36 21.86 -1.23 5.47
N ASN A 37 21.28 -0.99 4.29
CA ASN A 37 20.01 -0.29 4.17
C ASN A 37 18.93 -1.22 4.73
N VAL A 38 18.72 -1.18 6.02
CA VAL A 38 17.62 -1.92 6.65
C VAL A 38 16.38 -1.04 6.51
N ASN A 39 15.52 -1.38 5.55
CA ASN A 39 14.29 -0.65 5.32
C ASN A 39 13.29 -0.95 6.44
N LEU A 40 12.69 0.10 7.02
CA LEU A 40 11.63 -0.02 8.00
C LEU A 40 10.39 -0.60 7.32
N VAL A 41 9.96 -1.78 7.76
CA VAL A 41 8.70 -2.40 7.34
C VAL A 41 7.58 -1.82 8.20
N ARG A 42 6.58 -1.24 7.57
CA ARG A 42 5.39 -0.66 8.21
C ARG A 42 4.22 -1.60 8.06
N VAL A 43 3.51 -1.85 9.14
CA VAL A 43 2.31 -2.71 9.16
C VAL A 43 1.18 -1.96 9.85
N VAL A 44 0.11 -1.73 9.12
CA VAL A 44 -1.12 -1.18 9.69
C VAL A 44 -1.94 -2.32 10.26
N ALA A 45 -2.37 -2.20 11.50
CA ALA A 45 -3.18 -3.19 12.20
C ALA A 45 -4.50 -2.60 12.71
N THR A 46 -5.59 -3.31 12.49
CA THR A 46 -6.91 -3.02 13.07
C THR A 46 -7.22 -4.07 14.13
N VAL A 47 -7.55 -3.64 15.34
CA VAL A 47 -7.91 -4.55 16.43
C VAL A 47 -9.39 -4.41 16.77
N LYS A 48 -10.06 -5.56 16.99
CA LYS A 48 -11.48 -5.63 17.31
C LYS A 48 -11.75 -6.62 18.42
N THR A 49 -12.81 -6.36 19.17
CA THR A 49 -13.40 -7.36 20.06
C THR A 49 -14.05 -8.49 19.25
N LEU A 50 -14.38 -9.60 19.90
CA LEU A 50 -15.16 -10.68 19.27
C LEU A 50 -16.55 -10.22 18.80
N ALA A 51 -17.09 -9.14 19.37
CA ALA A 51 -18.32 -8.48 18.93
C ALA A 51 -18.13 -7.54 17.73
N GLY A 52 -16.89 -7.41 17.20
CA GLY A 52 -16.58 -6.59 16.03
C GLY A 52 -16.36 -5.10 16.31
N GLN A 53 -16.34 -4.67 17.58
CA GLN A 53 -16.06 -3.28 17.95
C GLN A 53 -14.55 -3.02 17.86
N THR A 54 -14.16 -1.89 17.27
CA THR A 54 -12.76 -1.47 17.17
C THR A 54 -12.18 -1.10 18.54
N VAL A 55 -10.92 -1.48 18.77
CA VAL A 55 -10.17 -1.20 20.00
C VAL A 55 -8.96 -0.36 19.66
N GLY A 56 -8.94 0.89 20.13
CA GLY A 56 -7.86 1.87 19.86
C GLY A 56 -7.00 2.19 21.10
N THR A 57 -7.03 1.36 22.16
CA THR A 57 -6.42 1.66 23.47
C THR A 57 -5.24 0.75 23.82
N LEU A 58 -4.79 -0.12 22.91
CA LEU A 58 -3.70 -1.05 23.18
C LEU A 58 -2.36 -0.34 23.17
N GLY A 59 -1.45 -0.82 24.02
CA GLY A 59 -0.04 -0.42 24.06
C GLY A 59 0.82 -1.29 23.14
N LYS A 60 2.06 -0.85 22.91
CA LYS A 60 3.04 -1.55 22.06
C LYS A 60 3.27 -2.99 22.50
N ASP A 61 3.35 -3.23 23.82
CA ASP A 61 3.71 -4.52 24.41
C ASP A 61 2.58 -5.58 24.26
N GLU A 62 1.40 -5.15 23.80
CA GLU A 62 0.29 -6.05 23.53
C GLU A 62 0.34 -6.61 22.08
N PHE A 63 1.32 -6.21 21.27
CA PHE A 63 1.50 -6.68 19.90
C PHE A 63 2.73 -7.56 19.73
N GLU A 64 2.57 -8.60 18.95
CA GLU A 64 3.65 -9.46 18.47
C GLU A 64 3.63 -9.44 16.92
N VAL A 65 4.80 -9.25 16.32
CA VAL A 65 4.97 -9.25 14.86
C VAL A 65 5.90 -10.38 14.46
N TYR A 66 5.53 -11.16 13.46
CA TYR A 66 6.32 -12.25 12.93
C TYR A 66 6.55 -12.04 11.43
N ASP A 67 7.79 -12.18 10.98
CA ASP A 67 8.21 -12.14 9.58
C ASP A 67 8.76 -13.51 9.20
N ASN A 68 8.14 -14.21 8.25
CA ASN A 68 8.44 -15.60 7.87
C ASN A 68 8.56 -16.53 9.10
N GLY A 69 7.74 -16.28 10.13
CA GLY A 69 7.72 -17.04 11.38
C GLY A 69 8.75 -16.63 12.41
N VAL A 70 9.64 -15.67 12.11
CA VAL A 70 10.61 -15.12 13.04
C VAL A 70 10.03 -13.89 13.74
N GLN A 71 9.97 -13.91 15.07
CA GLN A 71 9.47 -12.78 15.84
C GLN A 71 10.35 -11.55 15.67
N GLN A 72 9.74 -10.41 15.40
CA GLN A 72 10.41 -9.13 15.17
C GLN A 72 10.15 -8.16 16.33
N GLN A 73 11.13 -7.36 16.63
CA GLN A 73 10.98 -6.30 17.63
C GLN A 73 10.28 -5.09 17.00
N VAL A 74 9.12 -4.69 17.55
CA VAL A 74 8.44 -3.47 17.15
C VAL A 74 9.30 -2.26 17.53
N ALA A 75 9.86 -1.57 16.53
CA ALA A 75 10.70 -0.38 16.71
C ALA A 75 9.87 0.91 16.73
N VAL A 76 8.82 0.97 15.89
CA VAL A 76 7.90 2.11 15.79
C VAL A 76 6.50 1.64 16.17
N PHE A 77 5.84 2.41 17.02
CA PHE A 77 4.46 2.19 17.41
C PHE A 77 3.73 3.53 17.46
N GLU A 78 2.68 3.66 16.67
CA GLU A 78 1.89 4.90 16.60
C GLU A 78 0.40 4.57 16.47
N HIS A 79 -0.42 5.41 17.05
CA HIS A 79 -1.85 5.46 16.72
C HIS A 79 -2.02 6.22 15.41
N GLN A 80 -2.80 5.67 14.50
CA GLN A 80 -2.89 6.17 13.11
C GLN A 80 -3.75 7.44 12.96
N THR A 81 -4.34 7.95 14.02
CA THR A 81 -5.26 9.09 13.98
C THR A 81 -4.61 10.39 13.48
N GLU A 82 -3.29 10.53 13.62
CA GLU A 82 -2.56 11.77 13.28
C GLU A 82 -2.01 11.78 11.85
N GLN A 83 -1.87 10.62 11.19
CA GLN A 83 -1.33 10.58 9.83
C GLN A 83 -2.40 10.90 8.79
N ALA A 84 -2.04 11.76 7.83
CA ALA A 84 -2.91 12.11 6.71
C ALA A 84 -3.32 10.88 5.89
N LEU A 85 -4.58 10.83 5.50
CA LEU A 85 -5.17 9.81 4.64
C LEU A 85 -5.16 10.27 3.17
N SER A 86 -4.70 9.40 2.29
CA SER A 86 -4.94 9.49 0.85
C SER A 86 -5.89 8.36 0.46
N VAL A 87 -7.15 8.70 0.16
CA VAL A 87 -8.20 7.73 -0.14
C VAL A 87 -8.55 7.78 -1.63
N VAL A 88 -8.50 6.63 -2.31
CA VAL A 88 -9.09 6.45 -3.64
C VAL A 88 -10.41 5.72 -3.47
N LEU A 89 -11.52 6.40 -3.76
CA LEU A 89 -12.82 5.78 -3.86
C LEU A 89 -13.04 5.36 -5.31
N MET A 90 -13.33 4.08 -5.52
CA MET A 90 -13.63 3.46 -6.80
C MET A 90 -15.07 3.00 -6.83
N VAL A 91 -15.86 3.55 -7.72
CA VAL A 91 -17.28 3.19 -7.88
C VAL A 91 -17.47 2.46 -9.19
N ASP A 92 -18.01 1.27 -9.09
CA ASP A 92 -18.43 0.47 -10.24
C ASP A 92 -19.60 1.15 -10.95
N THR A 93 -19.43 1.44 -12.22
CA THR A 93 -20.47 1.98 -13.09
C THR A 93 -20.82 1.00 -14.20
N SER A 94 -20.70 -0.31 -13.94
CA SER A 94 -21.13 -1.34 -14.87
C SER A 94 -22.65 -1.37 -15.01
N GLY A 95 -23.14 -2.07 -16.03
CA GLY A 95 -24.58 -2.13 -16.31
C GLY A 95 -25.41 -2.79 -15.20
N SER A 96 -24.80 -3.68 -14.41
CA SER A 96 -25.45 -4.35 -13.27
C SER A 96 -25.72 -3.41 -12.10
N THR A 97 -24.85 -2.41 -11.87
CA THR A 97 -25.00 -1.42 -10.77
C THR A 97 -25.85 -0.21 -11.13
N ALA A 98 -26.29 -0.08 -12.38
CA ALA A 98 -26.96 1.13 -12.88
C ALA A 98 -28.21 1.55 -12.09
N LYS A 99 -28.94 0.61 -11.48
CA LYS A 99 -30.15 0.89 -10.67
C LYS A 99 -29.79 1.46 -9.29
N GLU A 100 -28.67 1.02 -8.73
CA GLU A 100 -28.16 1.36 -7.39
C GLU A 100 -27.28 2.62 -7.41
N LEU A 101 -26.84 3.05 -8.59
CA LEU A 101 -25.83 4.10 -8.80
C LEU A 101 -26.17 5.42 -8.10
N LYS A 102 -27.46 5.77 -8.01
CA LYS A 102 -27.89 6.96 -7.28
C LYS A 102 -27.63 6.82 -5.77
N TYR A 103 -27.95 5.65 -5.19
CA TYR A 103 -27.71 5.39 -3.75
C TYR A 103 -26.22 5.34 -3.46
N GLU A 104 -25.43 4.76 -4.35
CA GLU A 104 -23.96 4.72 -4.25
C GLU A 104 -23.37 6.12 -4.32
N ALA A 105 -23.86 6.98 -5.23
CA ALA A 105 -23.43 8.37 -5.32
C ALA A 105 -23.75 9.16 -4.05
N ASP A 106 -24.99 9.02 -3.55
CA ASP A 106 -25.43 9.72 -2.34
C ASP A 106 -24.65 9.24 -1.09
N SER A 107 -24.39 7.92 -0.95
CA SER A 107 -23.59 7.36 0.14
C SER A 107 -22.11 7.73 0.03
N SER A 108 -21.57 7.75 -1.19
CA SER A 108 -20.19 8.20 -1.45
C SER A 108 -20.00 9.68 -1.12
N SER A 109 -21.00 10.52 -1.40
CA SER A 109 -20.99 11.93 -0.98
C SER A 109 -20.91 12.05 0.55
N ARG A 110 -21.78 11.34 1.28
CA ARG A 110 -21.75 11.31 2.76
C ARG A 110 -20.41 10.78 3.29
N PHE A 111 -19.85 9.76 2.66
CA PHE A 111 -18.52 9.25 3.01
C PHE A 111 -17.44 10.34 2.86
N PHE A 112 -17.38 11.05 1.74
CA PHE A 112 -16.41 12.14 1.56
C PHE A 112 -16.61 13.26 2.58
N HIS A 113 -17.85 13.64 2.89
CA HIS A 113 -18.14 14.65 3.89
C HIS A 113 -17.67 14.22 5.30
N ALA A 114 -17.90 12.98 5.70
CA ALA A 114 -17.44 12.45 6.98
C ALA A 114 -15.90 12.26 7.02
N LEU A 115 -15.31 11.81 5.93
CA LEU A 115 -13.86 11.60 5.82
C LEU A 115 -13.09 12.92 5.91
N LEU A 116 -13.47 13.92 5.08
CA LEU A 116 -12.72 15.15 4.91
C LEU A 116 -13.20 16.28 5.82
N GLY A 117 -14.45 16.23 6.31
CA GLY A 117 -15.03 17.27 7.16
C GLY A 117 -14.53 17.21 8.60
N GLU A 118 -14.36 16.00 9.14
CA GLU A 118 -13.99 15.76 10.54
C GLU A 118 -12.57 15.17 10.71
N GLY A 119 -11.86 14.91 9.58
CA GLY A 119 -10.56 14.27 9.56
C GLY A 119 -9.38 15.24 9.73
N ASN A 120 -8.18 14.71 9.48
CA ASN A 120 -6.97 15.50 9.40
C ASN A 120 -7.06 16.54 8.26
N LEU A 121 -6.55 17.74 8.47
CA LEU A 121 -6.57 18.81 7.45
C LEU A 121 -5.77 18.46 6.19
N GLU A 122 -4.89 17.48 6.25
CA GLU A 122 -4.10 16.99 5.12
C GLU A 122 -4.73 15.75 4.44
N ASP A 123 -5.87 15.24 4.96
CA ASP A 123 -6.61 14.16 4.30
C ASP A 123 -7.04 14.58 2.91
N SER A 124 -7.00 13.68 1.96
CA SER A 124 -7.45 13.93 0.60
C SER A 124 -8.08 12.70 -0.02
N ALA A 125 -9.03 12.93 -0.92
CA ALA A 125 -9.71 11.86 -1.63
C ALA A 125 -9.66 12.07 -3.15
N ALA A 126 -9.58 10.98 -3.89
CA ALA A 126 -9.75 10.93 -5.33
C ALA A 126 -10.95 10.03 -5.66
N LEU A 127 -11.68 10.39 -6.71
CA LEU A 127 -12.81 9.60 -7.20
C LEU A 127 -12.46 8.96 -8.53
N PHE A 128 -12.60 7.65 -8.58
CA PHE A 128 -12.50 6.85 -9.80
C PHE A 128 -13.83 6.18 -10.08
N THR A 129 -14.17 6.06 -11.34
CA THR A 129 -15.23 5.16 -11.81
C THR A 129 -14.64 4.11 -12.70
N PHE A 130 -15.21 2.92 -12.69
CA PHE A 130 -14.79 1.84 -13.57
C PHE A 130 -16.00 1.05 -14.09
N ASN A 131 -15.88 0.67 -15.35
CA ASN A 131 -16.69 -0.28 -16.08
C ASN A 131 -15.72 -1.06 -17.00
N TRP A 132 -15.88 -1.09 -18.31
CA TRP A 132 -14.84 -1.56 -19.24
C TRP A 132 -13.67 -0.57 -19.36
N GLU A 133 -13.85 0.68 -18.92
CA GLU A 133 -12.85 1.74 -18.86
C GLU A 133 -12.71 2.26 -17.42
N ILE A 134 -11.50 2.62 -17.02
CA ILE A 134 -11.23 3.25 -15.72
C ILE A 134 -11.02 4.75 -15.96
N ARG A 135 -11.75 5.59 -15.21
CA ARG A 135 -11.66 7.05 -15.30
C ARG A 135 -11.39 7.68 -13.94
N GLU A 136 -10.32 8.48 -13.84
CA GLU A 136 -10.11 9.38 -12.71
C GLU A 136 -11.05 10.57 -12.87
N GLN A 137 -12.22 10.52 -12.24
CA GLN A 137 -13.23 11.57 -12.31
C GLN A 137 -12.82 12.84 -11.59
N GLN A 138 -12.12 12.68 -10.45
CA GLN A 138 -11.59 13.75 -9.63
C GLN A 138 -10.24 13.32 -9.04
N PRO A 139 -9.15 14.03 -9.37
CA PRO A 139 -7.86 13.85 -8.71
C PRO A 139 -7.92 14.17 -7.20
N PHE A 140 -6.89 13.77 -6.45
CA PHE A 140 -6.83 14.02 -5.01
C PHE A 140 -7.14 15.47 -4.66
N THR A 141 -8.16 15.66 -3.83
CA THR A 141 -8.65 16.95 -3.38
C THR A 141 -9.29 16.86 -2.01
N ARG A 142 -9.49 18.02 -1.38
CA ARG A 142 -10.36 18.22 -0.20
C ARG A 142 -11.65 18.96 -0.57
N ASP A 143 -11.77 19.40 -1.82
CA ASP A 143 -12.94 20.15 -2.28
C ASP A 143 -14.14 19.20 -2.44
N LEU A 144 -15.00 19.19 -1.41
CA LEU A 144 -16.23 18.40 -1.37
C LEU A 144 -17.18 18.76 -2.51
N LYS A 145 -17.23 20.06 -2.92
CA LYS A 145 -18.12 20.47 -4.03
C LYS A 145 -17.65 19.85 -5.36
N ALA A 146 -16.34 19.80 -5.58
CA ALA A 146 -15.78 19.15 -6.76
C ALA A 146 -16.08 17.65 -6.77
N LEU A 147 -15.92 16.94 -5.65
CA LEU A 147 -16.25 15.51 -5.52
C LEU A 147 -17.74 15.26 -5.75
N ASP A 148 -18.63 16.02 -5.09
CA ASP A 148 -20.08 15.90 -5.24
C ASP A 148 -20.55 16.17 -6.68
N ALA A 149 -19.94 17.14 -7.36
CA ALA A 149 -20.26 17.44 -8.76
C ALA A 149 -19.93 16.26 -9.68
N ARG A 150 -18.83 15.54 -9.42
CA ARG A 150 -18.44 14.36 -10.21
C ARG A 150 -19.31 13.14 -9.93
N LEU A 151 -19.67 12.90 -8.66
CA LEU A 151 -20.60 11.83 -8.29
C LEU A 151 -21.94 11.94 -9.03
N LYS A 152 -22.47 13.15 -9.20
CA LYS A 152 -23.73 13.40 -9.91
C LYS A 152 -23.67 13.12 -11.41
N LEU A 153 -22.47 13.04 -11.99
CA LEU A 153 -22.26 12.80 -13.43
C LEU A 153 -22.02 11.32 -13.74
N MET A 154 -22.00 10.45 -12.73
CA MET A 154 -21.81 9.01 -12.95
C MET A 154 -22.98 8.43 -13.75
N HIS A 155 -22.67 7.57 -14.70
CA HIS A 155 -23.63 6.85 -15.53
C HIS A 155 -23.13 5.44 -15.82
N GLY A 156 -24.07 4.51 -15.99
CA GLY A 156 -23.75 3.11 -16.19
C GLY A 156 -23.40 2.77 -17.63
N GLU A 157 -22.39 1.91 -17.82
CA GLU A 157 -21.98 1.33 -19.09
C GLU A 157 -21.67 -0.17 -18.90
N ALA A 158 -21.55 -0.94 -20.01
CA ALA A 158 -21.31 -2.38 -19.90
C ALA A 158 -19.84 -2.72 -19.56
N GLY A 159 -19.64 -3.91 -18.97
CA GLY A 159 -18.32 -4.45 -18.60
C GLY A 159 -17.83 -3.98 -17.23
N THR A 160 -16.91 -4.73 -16.62
CA THR A 160 -16.35 -4.46 -15.29
C THR A 160 -14.87 -4.82 -15.28
N ALA A 161 -13.98 -3.83 -15.22
CA ALA A 161 -12.53 -3.98 -15.16
C ALA A 161 -12.02 -3.72 -13.73
N MET A 162 -12.48 -4.52 -12.77
CA MET A 162 -12.26 -4.30 -11.34
C MET A 162 -10.80 -4.45 -10.94
N TYR A 163 -10.11 -5.50 -11.41
CA TYR A 163 -8.69 -5.71 -11.06
C TYR A 163 -7.81 -4.62 -11.66
N ASP A 164 -8.12 -4.19 -12.89
CA ASP A 164 -7.42 -3.08 -13.53
C ASP A 164 -7.62 -1.77 -12.75
N ALA A 165 -8.83 -1.53 -12.23
CA ALA A 165 -9.14 -0.36 -11.40
C ALA A 165 -8.32 -0.37 -10.11
N VAL A 166 -8.32 -1.49 -9.36
CA VAL A 166 -7.52 -1.63 -8.13
C VAL A 166 -6.03 -1.43 -8.42
N TYR A 167 -5.50 -2.05 -9.50
CA TYR A 167 -4.12 -1.88 -9.91
C TYR A 167 -3.78 -0.40 -10.17
N LEU A 168 -4.58 0.30 -10.95
CA LEU A 168 -4.35 1.71 -11.28
C LEU A 168 -4.48 2.62 -10.06
N GLY A 169 -5.44 2.36 -9.17
CA GLY A 169 -5.59 3.09 -7.92
C GLY A 169 -4.41 2.91 -6.98
N ALA A 170 -3.86 1.71 -6.88
CA ALA A 170 -2.65 1.43 -6.13
C ALA A 170 -1.46 2.23 -6.70
N ARG A 171 -1.28 2.21 -8.02
CA ARG A 171 -0.25 3.02 -8.71
C ARG A 171 -0.43 4.53 -8.49
N ARG A 172 -1.68 4.99 -8.41
CA ARG A 172 -1.98 6.41 -8.14
C ARG A 172 -1.66 6.82 -6.71
N LEU A 173 -1.74 5.87 -5.77
CA LEU A 173 -1.38 6.05 -4.36
C LEU A 173 0.12 5.93 -4.09
N GLU A 174 0.88 5.20 -4.91
CA GLU A 174 2.30 4.91 -4.68
C GLU A 174 3.14 6.15 -4.29
N PRO A 175 3.07 7.31 -5.02
CA PRO A 175 3.85 8.50 -4.69
C PRO A 175 3.32 9.29 -3.49
N ARG A 176 2.17 8.91 -2.93
CA ARG A 176 1.56 9.63 -1.80
C ARG A 176 2.26 9.29 -0.50
N GLN A 177 2.29 10.26 0.41
CA GLN A 177 2.78 10.09 1.78
C GLN A 177 1.61 9.82 2.74
N GLY A 178 1.92 9.35 3.94
CA GLY A 178 0.91 9.01 4.94
C GLY A 178 0.23 7.67 4.63
N ARG A 179 -1.02 7.56 5.04
CA ARG A 179 -1.82 6.33 4.94
C ARG A 179 -2.56 6.29 3.62
N LYS A 180 -2.53 5.16 2.97
CA LYS A 180 -3.06 4.94 1.64
C LYS A 180 -4.19 3.93 1.68
N VAL A 181 -5.32 4.31 1.13
CA VAL A 181 -6.55 3.51 1.20
C VAL A 181 -7.23 3.45 -0.16
N ILE A 182 -7.64 2.27 -0.55
CA ILE A 182 -8.54 2.04 -1.68
C ILE A 182 -9.88 1.56 -1.11
N VAL A 183 -10.95 2.23 -1.48
CA VAL A 183 -12.32 1.78 -1.19
C VAL A 183 -12.98 1.44 -2.51
N VAL A 184 -13.36 0.19 -2.71
CA VAL A 184 -14.01 -0.31 -3.93
C VAL A 184 -15.49 -0.55 -3.62
N VAL A 185 -16.37 0.08 -4.40
CA VAL A 185 -17.83 -0.14 -4.34
C VAL A 185 -18.25 -0.80 -5.65
N THR A 186 -18.79 -2.02 -5.58
CA THR A 186 -19.13 -2.84 -6.76
C THR A 186 -20.16 -3.89 -6.39
N ASP A 187 -20.77 -4.55 -7.37
CA ASP A 187 -21.59 -5.75 -7.19
C ASP A 187 -20.76 -7.07 -7.27
N GLY A 188 -19.44 -6.96 -7.43
CA GLY A 188 -18.49 -8.05 -7.23
C GLY A 188 -18.03 -8.83 -8.46
N GLY A 189 -18.36 -8.41 -9.69
CA GLY A 189 -17.97 -9.15 -10.89
C GLY A 189 -16.85 -8.51 -11.70
N ASP A 190 -15.70 -9.16 -11.88
CA ASP A 190 -14.72 -8.78 -12.89
C ASP A 190 -15.02 -9.51 -14.21
N THR A 191 -15.03 -8.80 -15.34
CA THR A 191 -15.39 -9.40 -16.65
C THR A 191 -14.38 -9.11 -17.75
N VAL A 192 -13.61 -8.03 -17.66
CA VAL A 192 -12.77 -7.57 -18.77
C VAL A 192 -11.37 -7.09 -18.37
N SER A 193 -10.96 -7.26 -17.11
CA SER A 193 -9.63 -6.85 -16.67
C SER A 193 -8.52 -7.57 -17.43
N LYS A 194 -7.40 -6.86 -17.61
CA LYS A 194 -6.15 -7.40 -18.16
C LYS A 194 -5.23 -7.91 -17.08
N PHE A 195 -5.26 -7.26 -15.90
CA PHE A 195 -4.54 -7.70 -14.73
C PHE A 195 -5.31 -8.80 -14.00
N THR A 196 -4.57 -9.66 -13.31
CA THR A 196 -5.14 -10.69 -12.44
C THR A 196 -5.38 -10.14 -11.04
N VAL A 197 -6.21 -10.81 -10.25
CA VAL A 197 -6.44 -10.48 -8.82
C VAL A 197 -5.13 -10.45 -8.03
N HIS A 198 -4.17 -11.32 -8.34
CA HIS A 198 -2.86 -11.34 -7.67
C HIS A 198 -2.01 -10.13 -8.02
N GLN A 199 -2.02 -9.69 -9.28
CA GLN A 199 -1.29 -8.47 -9.70
C GLN A 199 -1.90 -7.21 -9.09
N ALA A 200 -3.22 -7.16 -8.97
CA ALA A 200 -3.91 -6.05 -8.29
C ALA A 200 -3.57 -6.00 -6.78
N LEU A 201 -3.56 -7.16 -6.11
CA LEU A 201 -3.13 -7.28 -4.71
C LEU A 201 -1.66 -6.88 -4.54
N GLU A 202 -0.76 -7.40 -5.39
CA GLU A 202 0.67 -7.06 -5.36
C GLU A 202 0.89 -5.55 -5.50
N ALA A 203 0.20 -4.91 -6.45
CA ALA A 203 0.30 -3.46 -6.65
C ALA A 203 -0.14 -2.69 -5.39
N ALA A 204 -1.22 -3.12 -4.73
CA ALA A 204 -1.69 -2.50 -3.49
C ALA A 204 -0.69 -2.69 -2.33
N GLN A 205 -0.10 -3.89 -2.20
CA GLN A 205 0.93 -4.17 -1.19
C GLN A 205 2.22 -3.38 -1.42
N LEU A 206 2.66 -3.24 -2.68
CA LEU A 206 3.81 -2.41 -3.04
C LEU A 206 3.57 -0.92 -2.78
N ALA A 207 2.33 -0.46 -2.93
CA ALA A 207 1.95 0.91 -2.61
C ALA A 207 1.74 1.15 -1.11
N ASP A 208 1.81 0.13 -0.24
CA ASP A 208 1.38 0.16 1.16
C ASP A 208 -0.09 0.61 1.33
N ALA A 209 -0.96 0.26 0.39
CA ALA A 209 -2.37 0.64 0.39
C ALA A 209 -3.24 -0.47 1.02
N VAL A 210 -4.17 -0.08 1.89
CA VAL A 210 -5.18 -0.97 2.46
C VAL A 210 -6.43 -0.93 1.59
N ILE A 211 -6.96 -2.10 1.23
CA ILE A 211 -8.17 -2.22 0.41
C ILE A 211 -9.37 -2.51 1.32
N TYR A 212 -10.40 -1.68 1.19
CA TYR A 212 -11.74 -1.97 1.69
C TYR A 212 -12.66 -2.21 0.50
N ALA A 213 -13.38 -3.31 0.52
CA ALA A 213 -14.37 -3.64 -0.50
C ALA A 213 -15.79 -3.54 0.06
N ILE A 214 -16.68 -2.91 -0.67
CA ILE A 214 -18.11 -2.84 -0.39
C ILE A 214 -18.82 -3.49 -1.57
N VAL A 215 -19.32 -4.70 -1.36
CA VAL A 215 -20.08 -5.45 -2.37
C VAL A 215 -21.56 -5.17 -2.16
N VAL A 216 -22.10 -4.29 -2.97
CA VAL A 216 -23.50 -3.87 -2.90
C VAL A 216 -24.39 -4.99 -3.47
N MET A 217 -25.26 -5.52 -2.61
CA MET A 217 -26.22 -6.52 -3.09
C MET A 217 -27.40 -5.83 -3.79
N PRO A 218 -27.68 -6.16 -5.06
CA PRO A 218 -28.78 -5.54 -5.79
C PRO A 218 -30.13 -5.83 -5.15
N ILE A 219 -31.04 -4.87 -5.23
CA ILE A 219 -32.41 -4.97 -4.68
C ILE A 219 -33.19 -6.08 -5.39
N THR A 220 -32.93 -6.29 -6.69
CA THR A 220 -33.54 -7.35 -7.48
C THR A 220 -32.47 -8.38 -7.85
N ASN A 221 -32.65 -9.61 -7.38
CA ASN A 221 -31.65 -10.68 -7.53
C ASN A 221 -31.86 -11.48 -8.84
N ASP A 222 -32.08 -10.80 -9.97
CA ASP A 222 -32.40 -11.44 -11.25
C ASP A 222 -31.21 -12.21 -11.85
N ALA A 223 -29.95 -11.83 -11.49
CA ALA A 223 -28.73 -12.43 -12.03
C ALA A 223 -28.01 -13.41 -11.08
N GLY A 224 -28.48 -13.54 -9.83
CA GLY A 224 -27.79 -14.31 -8.79
C GLY A 224 -26.60 -13.56 -8.14
N ARG A 225 -26.09 -14.11 -7.06
CA ARG A 225 -24.95 -13.58 -6.30
C ARG A 225 -23.62 -13.96 -6.97
N ASN A 226 -22.74 -13.00 -7.26
CA ASN A 226 -21.42 -13.26 -7.82
C ASN A 226 -20.39 -13.64 -6.73
N THR A 227 -20.45 -14.89 -6.27
CA THR A 227 -19.57 -15.38 -5.20
C THR A 227 -18.09 -15.39 -5.59
N GLY A 228 -17.77 -15.53 -6.87
CA GLY A 228 -16.39 -15.48 -7.37
C GLY A 228 -15.77 -14.09 -7.20
N GLY A 229 -16.51 -13.04 -7.54
CA GLY A 229 -16.08 -11.66 -7.35
C GLY A 229 -15.96 -11.28 -5.87
N GLU A 230 -16.91 -11.73 -5.04
CA GLU A 230 -16.84 -11.52 -3.59
C GLU A 230 -15.58 -12.15 -2.97
N HIS A 231 -15.23 -13.39 -3.35
CA HIS A 231 -14.02 -14.04 -2.90
C HIS A 231 -12.74 -13.30 -3.35
N ALA A 232 -12.72 -12.79 -4.58
CA ALA A 232 -11.60 -12.02 -5.09
C ALA A 232 -11.41 -10.71 -4.32
N LEU A 233 -12.51 -10.02 -4.01
CA LEU A 233 -12.49 -8.79 -3.21
C LEU A 233 -12.06 -9.06 -1.77
N ASP A 234 -12.57 -10.11 -1.14
CA ASP A 234 -12.18 -10.50 0.20
C ASP A 234 -10.69 -10.91 0.25
N PHE A 235 -10.20 -11.62 -0.78
CA PHE A 235 -8.79 -11.96 -0.92
C PHE A 235 -7.90 -10.71 -0.99
N MET A 236 -8.25 -9.72 -1.81
CA MET A 236 -7.48 -8.47 -1.92
C MET A 236 -7.58 -7.63 -0.63
N ALA A 237 -8.76 -7.51 -0.05
CA ALA A 237 -8.97 -6.76 1.18
C ALA A 237 -8.19 -7.38 2.35
N SER A 238 -8.37 -8.69 2.61
CA SER A 238 -7.67 -9.39 3.69
C SER A 238 -6.16 -9.40 3.49
N GLY A 239 -5.69 -9.54 2.25
CA GLY A 239 -4.26 -9.52 1.88
C GLY A 239 -3.57 -8.19 2.19
N THR A 240 -4.32 -7.09 2.26
CA THR A 240 -3.83 -5.74 2.59
C THR A 240 -4.15 -5.28 4.01
N GLY A 241 -4.85 -6.09 4.81
CA GLY A 241 -5.26 -5.77 6.18
C GLY A 241 -6.58 -5.00 6.30
N GLY A 242 -7.30 -4.83 5.21
CA GLY A 242 -8.66 -4.33 5.19
C GLY A 242 -9.69 -5.45 5.27
N ARG A 243 -10.90 -5.21 4.79
CA ARG A 243 -11.98 -6.20 4.78
C ARG A 243 -13.06 -5.92 3.73
N CYS A 244 -13.86 -6.94 3.47
CA CYS A 244 -15.03 -6.87 2.61
C CYS A 244 -16.31 -6.66 3.44
N PHE A 245 -17.20 -5.80 2.96
CA PHE A 245 -18.54 -5.54 3.48
C PHE A 245 -19.56 -5.99 2.43
N LEU A 246 -20.70 -6.50 2.88
CA LEU A 246 -21.78 -7.03 2.03
C LEU A 246 -23.11 -6.33 2.40
N PRO A 247 -23.19 -5.00 2.25
CA PRO A 247 -24.42 -4.29 2.58
C PRO A 247 -25.49 -4.48 1.50
N SER A 248 -26.75 -4.39 1.91
CA SER A 248 -27.82 -3.94 1.02
C SER A 248 -27.69 -2.45 0.76
N VAL A 249 -28.38 -1.93 -0.26
CA VAL A 249 -28.38 -0.48 -0.54
C VAL A 249 -29.02 0.34 0.59
N GLY A 250 -28.81 1.64 0.56
CA GLY A 250 -29.38 2.58 1.53
C GLY A 250 -28.58 2.65 2.82
N THR A 251 -29.25 2.54 3.96
CA THR A 251 -28.64 2.74 5.30
C THR A 251 -27.52 1.76 5.63
N GLU A 252 -27.52 0.55 5.06
CA GLU A 252 -26.45 -0.42 5.29
C GLU A 252 -25.17 -0.05 4.56
N LEU A 253 -25.27 0.55 3.37
CA LEU A 253 -24.13 1.10 2.66
C LEU A 253 -23.48 2.25 3.45
N ASP A 254 -24.30 3.15 4.03
CA ASP A 254 -23.81 4.21 4.92
C ASP A 254 -23.11 3.66 6.16
N LYS A 255 -23.63 2.58 6.76
CA LYS A 255 -22.98 1.91 7.90
C LYS A 255 -21.65 1.30 7.51
N ALA A 256 -21.52 0.72 6.30
CA ALA A 256 -20.26 0.19 5.81
C ALA A 256 -19.22 1.31 5.69
N PHE A 257 -19.55 2.43 5.08
CA PHE A 257 -18.66 3.60 4.99
C PHE A 257 -18.28 4.16 6.37
N THR A 258 -19.25 4.29 7.29
CA THR A 258 -18.98 4.73 8.66
C THR A 258 -18.03 3.77 9.39
N SER A 259 -18.21 2.47 9.19
CA SER A 259 -17.32 1.46 9.77
C SER A 259 -15.90 1.58 9.24
N ILE A 260 -15.73 1.84 7.93
CA ILE A 260 -14.40 2.08 7.33
C ILE A 260 -13.75 3.31 7.98
N ILE A 261 -14.45 4.43 8.09
CA ILE A 261 -13.90 5.65 8.72
C ILE A 261 -13.49 5.37 10.18
N THR A 262 -14.35 4.67 10.95
CA THR A 262 -14.05 4.30 12.33
C THR A 262 -12.80 3.43 12.41
N GLU A 263 -12.65 2.43 11.55
CA GLU A 263 -11.47 1.59 11.50
C GLU A 263 -10.23 2.41 11.14
N LEU A 264 -10.32 3.24 10.11
CA LEU A 264 -9.20 4.10 9.71
C LEU A 264 -8.72 5.03 10.83
N ARG A 265 -9.59 5.47 11.72
CA ARG A 265 -9.24 6.35 12.85
C ARG A 265 -8.76 5.61 14.10
N THR A 266 -8.88 4.27 14.13
CA THR A 266 -8.50 3.45 15.30
C THR A 266 -7.38 2.45 15.01
N GLN A 267 -6.79 2.50 13.83
CA GLN A 267 -5.68 1.63 13.44
C GLN A 267 -4.38 1.96 14.17
N TYR A 268 -3.50 0.97 14.25
CA TYR A 268 -2.14 1.09 14.78
C TYR A 268 -1.13 1.00 13.65
N LEU A 269 -0.05 1.76 13.72
CA LEU A 269 1.14 1.57 12.91
C LEU A 269 2.19 0.82 13.74
N LEU A 270 2.57 -0.34 13.25
CA LEU A 270 3.68 -1.13 13.77
C LEU A 270 4.83 -1.04 12.77
N GLY A 271 6.01 -0.61 13.22
CA GLY A 271 7.19 -0.57 12.38
C GLY A 271 8.27 -1.48 12.97
N PHE A 272 8.93 -2.26 12.13
CA PHE A 272 10.06 -3.09 12.54
C PHE A 272 11.15 -3.11 11.48
N TYR A 273 12.36 -3.40 11.89
CA TYR A 273 13.49 -3.66 10.99
C TYR A 273 13.69 -5.17 10.93
N PRO A 274 13.54 -5.80 9.73
CA PRO A 274 13.70 -7.25 9.58
C PRO A 274 15.04 -7.73 10.08
N LYS A 275 15.03 -8.70 11.00
CA LYS A 275 16.22 -9.27 11.59
C LYS A 275 16.14 -10.80 11.60
N ASP A 276 17.21 -11.45 11.17
CA ASP A 276 17.35 -12.90 11.15
C ASP A 276 16.25 -13.62 10.33
N VAL A 277 15.67 -12.91 9.33
CA VAL A 277 14.63 -13.45 8.47
C VAL A 277 15.27 -14.22 7.31
N PRO A 278 14.86 -15.48 7.04
CA PRO A 278 15.36 -16.23 5.89
C PRO A 278 15.02 -15.54 4.57
N LEU A 279 16.02 -15.41 3.68
CA LEU A 279 15.81 -14.89 2.34
C LEU A 279 14.98 -15.87 1.51
N ASN A 280 13.82 -15.43 1.02
CA ASN A 280 12.97 -16.19 0.12
C ASN A 280 13.27 -15.83 -1.34
N LYS A 281 13.22 -16.85 -2.22
CA LYS A 281 13.43 -16.65 -3.67
C LYS A 281 12.39 -15.69 -4.29
N ASP A 282 11.21 -15.64 -3.70
CA ASP A 282 10.05 -14.93 -4.26
C ASP A 282 9.91 -13.49 -3.78
N ARG A 283 10.89 -12.97 -3.01
CA ARG A 283 10.86 -11.62 -2.44
C ARG A 283 9.64 -11.33 -1.53
N PHE A 284 8.73 -12.26 -1.40
CA PHE A 284 7.54 -12.12 -0.55
C PHE A 284 7.82 -12.62 0.86
N HIS A 285 7.61 -11.74 1.82
CA HIS A 285 7.71 -12.02 3.26
C HIS A 285 6.31 -12.21 3.83
N LYS A 286 6.06 -13.37 4.43
CA LYS A 286 4.80 -13.62 5.12
C LYS A 286 4.81 -12.90 6.46
N LEU A 287 3.84 -12.02 6.68
CA LEU A 287 3.64 -11.32 7.94
C LEU A 287 2.50 -11.95 8.75
N GLU A 288 2.71 -11.98 10.05
CA GLU A 288 1.66 -12.30 11.02
C GLU A 288 1.76 -11.31 12.18
N VAL A 289 0.64 -10.65 12.48
CA VAL A 289 0.49 -9.79 13.65
C VAL A 289 -0.44 -10.47 14.62
N ARG A 290 -0.03 -10.56 15.88
CA ARG A 290 -0.86 -11.11 16.97
C ARG A 290 -1.03 -10.07 18.06
N VAL A 291 -2.08 -10.22 18.85
CA VAL A 291 -2.30 -9.50 20.10
C VAL A 291 -2.28 -10.49 21.25
N THR A 292 -1.70 -10.08 22.38
CA THR A 292 -1.56 -10.94 23.57
C THR A 292 -2.90 -11.25 24.24
N ARG A 293 -3.93 -10.44 23.98
CA ARG A 293 -5.28 -10.59 24.55
C ARG A 293 -6.12 -11.55 23.71
N PRO A 294 -6.61 -12.67 24.29
CA PRO A 294 -7.36 -13.71 23.56
C PRO A 294 -8.78 -13.28 23.17
N ASP A 295 -9.34 -12.26 23.82
CA ASP A 295 -10.66 -11.68 23.55
C ASP A 295 -10.67 -10.73 22.33
N LEU A 296 -9.50 -10.50 21.74
CA LEU A 296 -9.33 -9.59 20.62
C LEU A 296 -8.94 -10.34 19.33
N ARG A 297 -9.28 -9.72 18.20
CA ARG A 297 -8.86 -10.14 16.84
C ARG A 297 -8.10 -9.00 16.21
N VAL A 298 -7.00 -9.32 15.52
CA VAL A 298 -6.21 -8.37 14.76
C VAL A 298 -6.32 -8.68 13.28
N SER A 299 -6.47 -7.64 12.47
CA SER A 299 -6.37 -7.68 11.02
C SER A 299 -5.20 -6.81 10.59
N ALA A 300 -4.29 -7.36 9.80
CA ALA A 300 -3.14 -6.68 9.23
C ALA A 300 -2.83 -7.32 7.87
N ARG A 301 -2.01 -6.67 7.05
CA ARG A 301 -1.56 -7.29 5.78
C ARG A 301 -0.85 -8.62 6.06
N ASN A 302 -1.04 -9.59 5.18
CA ASN A 302 -0.49 -10.92 5.32
C ASN A 302 0.95 -11.06 4.80
N GLY A 303 1.51 -10.01 4.23
CA GLY A 303 2.89 -10.00 3.75
C GLY A 303 3.32 -8.68 3.10
N TYR A 304 4.55 -8.65 2.64
CA TYR A 304 5.14 -7.53 1.91
C TYR A 304 6.25 -8.05 0.96
N TYR A 305 6.61 -7.22 -0.03
CA TYR A 305 7.73 -7.50 -0.92
C TYR A 305 8.99 -6.79 -0.43
N GLY A 306 10.01 -7.57 -0.04
CA GLY A 306 11.31 -7.07 0.37
C GLY A 306 12.26 -6.81 -0.80
N GLU A 307 13.34 -6.05 -0.56
CA GLU A 307 14.46 -5.93 -1.49
C GLU A 307 15.36 -7.17 -1.39
N VAL A 308 15.86 -7.66 -2.53
CA VAL A 308 16.89 -8.70 -2.54
C VAL A 308 18.24 -8.03 -2.27
N GLU A 309 18.94 -8.40 -1.20
CA GLU A 309 20.34 -8.02 -1.03
C GLU A 309 21.14 -8.54 -2.25
N GLY A 310 21.67 -7.62 -3.07
CA GLY A 310 22.56 -7.90 -4.20
C GLY A 310 21.94 -7.85 -5.60
N GLY A 311 20.66 -7.59 -5.75
CA GLY A 311 20.06 -7.27 -7.05
C GLY A 311 20.36 -5.82 -7.43
N ARG A 312 21.18 -5.58 -8.45
CA ARG A 312 21.27 -4.28 -9.13
C ARG A 312 19.83 -3.87 -9.43
N GLY A 313 19.42 -2.71 -8.91
CA GLY A 313 18.13 -2.13 -9.20
C GLY A 313 17.87 -2.20 -10.70
N GLY A 314 16.76 -2.83 -11.09
CA GLY A 314 16.29 -2.78 -12.46
C GLY A 314 16.23 -1.32 -12.87
N SER A 315 16.79 -1.02 -14.05
CA SER A 315 16.77 0.31 -14.63
C SER A 315 15.33 0.84 -14.62
N PRO A 316 15.12 2.16 -14.43
CA PRO A 316 13.79 2.77 -14.57
C PRO A 316 13.11 2.48 -15.93
N GLU A 317 13.84 1.92 -16.89
CA GLU A 317 13.37 1.57 -18.24
C GLU A 317 12.54 0.29 -18.31
N ASP A 318 12.57 -0.60 -17.29
CA ASP A 318 11.70 -1.78 -17.20
C ASP A 318 10.28 -1.48 -16.68
N ARG A 319 9.98 -0.22 -16.37
CA ARG A 319 8.64 0.23 -16.06
C ARG A 319 7.86 0.39 -17.35
N VAL A 320 6.92 -0.52 -17.58
CA VAL A 320 5.93 -0.40 -18.66
C VAL A 320 5.26 0.97 -18.55
N THR A 321 5.69 1.90 -19.39
CA THR A 321 5.06 3.21 -19.55
C THR A 321 3.74 2.97 -20.28
N VAL A 322 2.63 2.97 -19.55
CA VAL A 322 1.30 3.06 -20.16
C VAL A 322 1.16 4.50 -20.64
N SER A 323 1.36 4.71 -21.94
CA SER A 323 1.08 6.01 -22.58
C SER A 323 -0.41 6.30 -22.51
N PRO A 324 -0.82 7.53 -22.11
CA PRO A 324 -2.22 7.92 -22.03
C PRO A 324 -2.92 8.05 -23.41
N ASP A 325 -2.22 7.90 -24.52
CA ASP A 325 -2.73 8.14 -25.87
C ASP A 325 -2.73 6.86 -26.73
N ARG A 326 -3.79 6.07 -26.64
CA ARG A 326 -4.30 5.29 -27.77
C ARG A 326 -5.77 5.58 -27.98
N GLN A 327 -6.05 6.68 -28.66
CA GLN A 327 -7.29 6.82 -29.40
C GLN A 327 -7.35 5.70 -30.44
N LEU A 328 -8.26 4.76 -30.23
CA LEU A 328 -8.58 3.72 -31.20
C LEU A 328 -9.23 4.41 -32.41
N LYS A 329 -8.47 4.52 -33.50
CA LYS A 329 -9.04 4.85 -34.82
C LYS A 329 -10.13 3.84 -35.14
N LYS A 330 -11.39 4.29 -35.18
CA LYS A 330 -12.51 3.56 -35.77
C LYS A 330 -12.15 3.23 -37.24
N LYS A 331 -12.04 1.95 -37.56
CA LYS A 331 -12.12 1.51 -38.96
C LYS A 331 -13.57 1.63 -39.41
N ARG A 332 -13.75 2.36 -40.51
CA ARG A 332 -14.98 2.37 -41.28
C ARG A 332 -15.22 1.02 -41.96
#